data_a9911e620adf7aaa85f2ad66ce088ff3
#
_entry.id   a9911e620adf7aaa85f2ad66ce088ff3
#
_cell.length_a   1.000
_cell.length_b   1.000
_cell.length_c   1.000
_cell.angle_alpha   90.00
_cell.angle_beta   90.00
_cell.angle_gamma   90.00
#
_symmetry.space_group_name_H-M   'P 1'
#
loop_
_entity.id
_entity.type
_entity.pdbx_description
1 polymer ?
#
loop_
_entity_poly.entity_id
_entity_poly.type
_entity_poly.pdbx_seq_one_letter_code
_entity_poly.pdbx_strand_id
1 'polypeptide(L)'
;MRLSSWLLLLVLSGFGVSAGAAKIENIRIWPAPDNTRLVFDTSAAVTFEKITLDNPDRLVIDIDRSTLATSLVLDFTNSPIRSIRSSQRSDNKLRLVLDLAYKTNHKIFTLVPNSSYGHRLVVDLSNYKKPPVKLATGAVVQPSQPK
;
A
#
# COMPACT_ATOMS: atom_id res chain seq x y z
N MET A 1 33.90 -45.84 -44.51
CA MET A 1 33.17 -44.56 -44.46
C MET A 1 32.58 -44.47 -43.04
N ARG A 2 33.16 -43.58 -42.24
CA ARG A 2 32.72 -43.36 -40.84
C ARG A 2 32.06 -41.98 -40.76
N LEU A 3 30.74 -41.98 -40.60
CA LEU A 3 29.97 -40.76 -40.37
C LEU A 3 30.06 -40.41 -38.89
N SER A 4 30.79 -39.35 -38.57
CA SER A 4 30.89 -38.81 -37.22
C SER A 4 29.65 -37.92 -36.93
N SER A 5 28.72 -38.41 -36.15
CA SER A 5 27.60 -37.61 -35.58
C SER A 5 28.16 -36.63 -34.57
N TRP A 6 28.18 -35.37 -34.89
CA TRP A 6 28.44 -34.32 -33.94
C TRP A 6 27.13 -33.94 -33.26
N LEU A 7 26.99 -34.42 -32.03
CA LEU A 7 25.89 -34.06 -31.16
C LEU A 7 26.14 -32.65 -30.64
N LEU A 8 25.45 -31.67 -31.21
CA LEU A 8 25.50 -30.27 -30.78
C LEU A 8 24.67 -30.14 -29.51
N LEU A 9 25.33 -30.20 -28.35
CA LEU A 9 24.68 -29.97 -27.04
C LEU A 9 24.42 -28.49 -26.84
N LEU A 10 23.20 -28.04 -27.16
CA LEU A 10 22.74 -26.67 -26.90
C LEU A 10 22.50 -26.47 -25.40
N VAL A 11 23.50 -25.97 -24.68
CA VAL A 11 23.35 -25.57 -23.28
C VAL A 11 22.56 -24.28 -23.26
N LEU A 12 21.25 -24.43 -23.05
CA LEU A 12 20.34 -23.30 -22.80
C LEU A 12 20.59 -22.80 -21.37
N SER A 13 21.55 -21.89 -21.22
CA SER A 13 21.81 -21.19 -19.96
C SER A 13 20.62 -20.29 -19.66
N GLY A 14 19.65 -20.82 -18.91
CA GLY A 14 18.57 -20.05 -18.35
C GLY A 14 19.13 -19.01 -17.38
N PHE A 15 19.22 -17.77 -17.80
CA PHE A 15 19.41 -16.62 -16.89
C PHE A 15 18.18 -16.55 -16.01
N GLY A 16 18.21 -17.25 -14.87
CA GLY A 16 17.25 -17.05 -13.80
C GLY A 16 17.37 -15.61 -13.29
N VAL A 17 16.46 -14.75 -13.68
CA VAL A 17 16.31 -13.42 -13.06
C VAL A 17 15.87 -13.69 -11.62
N SER A 18 16.84 -13.69 -10.71
CA SER A 18 16.57 -13.69 -9.26
C SER A 18 15.86 -12.37 -8.95
N ALA A 19 14.53 -12.40 -8.90
CA ALA A 19 13.76 -11.27 -8.43
C ALA A 19 14.03 -11.11 -6.92
N GLY A 20 15.06 -10.36 -6.59
CA GLY A 20 15.42 -10.00 -5.22
C GLY A 20 14.24 -9.30 -4.52
N ALA A 21 14.22 -9.38 -3.18
CA ALA A 21 13.24 -8.64 -2.40
C ALA A 21 13.35 -7.13 -2.67
N ALA A 22 12.21 -6.46 -2.91
CA ALA A 22 12.18 -5.02 -3.03
C ALA A 22 12.50 -4.38 -1.66
N LYS A 23 13.15 -3.22 -1.69
CA LYS A 23 13.48 -2.46 -0.48
C LYS A 23 12.65 -1.18 -0.45
N ILE A 24 12.06 -0.85 0.69
CA ILE A 24 11.56 0.49 0.93
C ILE A 24 12.75 1.33 1.38
N GLU A 25 13.18 2.26 0.51
CA GLU A 25 14.42 3.01 0.67
C GLU A 25 14.18 4.37 1.31
N ASN A 26 12.99 4.94 1.11
CA ASN A 26 12.62 6.22 1.68
C ASN A 26 11.11 6.30 1.91
N ILE A 27 10.71 7.13 2.87
CA ILE A 27 9.31 7.39 3.17
C ILE A 27 9.11 8.89 3.31
N ARG A 28 8.12 9.40 2.60
CA ARG A 28 7.81 10.82 2.59
C ARG A 28 6.34 11.03 2.91
N ILE A 29 6.03 12.09 3.65
CA ILE A 29 4.67 12.46 4.03
C ILE A 29 4.39 13.91 3.63
N TRP A 30 3.22 14.15 3.07
CA TRP A 30 2.69 15.47 2.77
C TRP A 30 1.28 15.59 3.33
N PRO A 31 1.14 16.22 4.50
CA PRO A 31 -0.17 16.61 4.99
C PRO A 31 -0.67 17.85 4.21
N ALA A 32 -1.89 17.76 3.71
CA ALA A 32 -2.62 18.86 3.09
C ALA A 32 -3.97 19.03 3.82
N PRO A 33 -4.70 20.14 3.65
CA PRO A 33 -5.92 20.40 4.43
C PRO A 33 -6.97 19.30 4.34
N ASP A 34 -7.14 18.67 3.18
CA ASP A 34 -8.18 17.69 2.88
C ASP A 34 -7.67 16.26 2.73
N ASN A 35 -6.36 16.07 2.55
CA ASN A 35 -5.75 14.75 2.46
C ASN A 35 -4.33 14.70 3.01
N THR A 36 -3.87 13.51 3.36
CA THR A 36 -2.47 13.23 3.67
C THR A 36 -1.96 12.18 2.69
N ARG A 37 -0.85 12.47 2.02
CA ARG A 37 -0.17 11.52 1.13
C ARG A 37 1.09 10.99 1.76
N LEU A 38 1.18 9.64 1.86
CA LEU A 38 2.43 8.94 2.11
C LEU A 38 2.96 8.36 0.80
N VAL A 39 4.27 8.47 0.61
CA VAL A 39 4.98 7.85 -0.51
C VAL A 39 6.13 7.03 0.02
N PHE A 40 6.13 5.76 -0.34
CA PHE A 40 7.20 4.82 -0.07
C PHE A 40 7.98 4.64 -1.37
N ASP A 41 9.22 5.13 -1.42
CA ASP A 41 10.13 4.90 -2.54
C ASP A 41 10.67 3.47 -2.45
N THR A 42 10.57 2.71 -3.53
CA THR A 42 10.91 1.29 -3.55
C THR A 42 11.97 0.99 -4.61
N SER A 43 12.89 0.09 -4.32
CA SER A 43 13.97 -0.30 -5.25
C SER A 43 13.47 -1.05 -6.49
N ALA A 44 12.26 -1.61 -6.44
CA ALA A 44 11.61 -2.34 -7.53
C ALA A 44 10.09 -2.20 -7.44
N ALA A 45 9.38 -2.65 -8.48
CA ALA A 45 7.92 -2.76 -8.45
C ALA A 45 7.47 -3.69 -7.32
N VAL A 46 6.41 -3.31 -6.62
CA VAL A 46 5.83 -4.08 -5.51
C VAL A 46 4.37 -4.40 -5.77
N THR A 47 3.93 -5.53 -5.21
CA THR A 47 2.52 -5.89 -5.03
C THR A 47 2.16 -5.80 -3.56
N PHE A 48 0.90 -5.53 -3.27
CA PHE A 48 0.46 -5.35 -1.89
C PHE A 48 -0.98 -5.80 -1.67
N GLU A 49 -1.28 -6.16 -0.45
CA GLU A 49 -2.62 -6.39 0.08
C GLU A 49 -2.92 -5.35 1.16
N LYS A 50 -4.19 -4.98 1.32
CA LYS A 50 -4.61 -4.05 2.38
C LYS A 50 -5.71 -4.63 3.23
N ILE A 51 -5.65 -4.34 4.54
CA ILE A 51 -6.66 -4.72 5.52
C ILE A 51 -6.99 -3.48 6.34
N THR A 52 -8.27 -3.18 6.50
CA THR A 52 -8.75 -2.13 7.40
C THR A 52 -9.27 -2.79 8.68
N LEU A 53 -8.81 -2.29 9.81
CA LEU A 53 -9.22 -2.75 11.13
C LEU A 53 -9.87 -1.59 11.89
N ASP A 54 -10.94 -1.89 12.58
CA ASP A 54 -11.65 -0.96 13.46
C ASP A 54 -11.29 -1.27 14.93
N ASN A 55 -11.47 -0.30 15.83
CA ASN A 55 -11.34 -0.45 17.29
C ASN A 55 -9.97 -0.99 17.79
N PRO A 56 -8.86 -0.27 17.65
CA PRO A 56 -8.71 1.07 17.06
C PRO A 56 -8.62 1.06 15.54
N ASP A 57 -8.88 2.20 14.92
CA ASP A 57 -8.81 2.35 13.47
C ASP A 57 -7.36 2.17 12.97
N ARG A 58 -7.15 1.23 12.07
CA ARG A 58 -5.84 0.90 11.48
C ARG A 58 -5.96 0.55 10.01
N LEU A 59 -4.96 0.99 9.25
CA LEU A 59 -4.73 0.52 7.89
C LEU A 59 -3.49 -0.35 7.88
N VAL A 60 -3.65 -1.62 7.54
CA VAL A 60 -2.56 -2.58 7.41
C VAL A 60 -2.27 -2.78 5.93
N ILE A 61 -0.99 -2.73 5.56
CA ILE A 61 -0.52 -2.95 4.19
C ILE A 61 0.54 -4.04 4.25
N ASP A 62 0.27 -5.15 3.60
CA ASP A 62 1.22 -6.25 3.41
C ASP A 62 1.83 -6.13 2.03
N ILE A 63 3.13 -5.90 1.97
CA ILE A 63 3.89 -5.71 0.74
C ILE A 63 4.69 -6.99 0.47
N ASP A 64 4.41 -7.63 -0.66
CA ASP A 64 5.03 -8.91 -1.01
C ASP A 64 6.53 -8.75 -1.26
N ARG A 65 7.30 -9.76 -0.83
CA ARG A 65 8.75 -9.88 -1.05
C ARG A 65 9.48 -8.56 -0.86
N SER A 66 9.24 -7.91 0.27
CA SER A 66 9.78 -6.59 0.55
C SER A 66 10.40 -6.53 1.92
N THR A 67 11.35 -5.62 2.06
CA THR A 67 12.03 -5.30 3.32
C THR A 67 12.07 -3.78 3.54
N LEU A 68 12.20 -3.36 4.79
CA LEU A 68 12.36 -1.96 5.15
C LEU A 68 13.85 -1.64 5.30
N ALA A 69 14.34 -0.68 4.53
CA ALA A 69 15.74 -0.22 4.52
C ALA A 69 15.91 1.20 5.07
N THR A 70 14.85 1.80 5.64
CA THR A 70 14.85 3.16 6.18
C THR A 70 14.19 3.23 7.54
N SER A 71 14.30 4.38 8.22
CA SER A 71 13.62 4.65 9.48
C SER A 71 12.16 5.06 9.26
N LEU A 72 11.29 4.70 10.22
CA LEU A 72 9.88 5.15 10.26
C LEU A 72 9.68 6.44 11.08
N VAL A 73 10.75 7.18 11.35
CA VAL A 73 10.65 8.46 12.07
C VAL A 73 10.13 9.54 11.12
N LEU A 74 8.85 9.86 11.25
CA LEU A 74 8.13 10.83 10.43
C LEU A 74 7.36 11.80 11.32
N ASP A 75 7.14 13.02 10.82
CA ASP A 75 6.24 13.97 11.46
C ASP A 75 4.81 13.78 10.94
N PHE A 76 3.90 13.40 11.83
CA PHE A 76 2.48 13.17 11.51
C PHE A 76 1.59 14.37 11.86
N THR A 77 2.15 15.53 12.17
CA THR A 77 1.39 16.75 12.45
C THR A 77 0.44 17.07 11.29
N ASN A 78 -0.79 17.42 11.60
CA ASN A 78 -1.87 17.71 10.63
C ASN A 78 -2.24 16.52 9.72
N SER A 79 -2.02 15.29 10.18
CA SER A 79 -2.42 14.08 9.46
C SER A 79 -3.37 13.20 10.30
N PRO A 80 -4.14 12.30 9.69
CA PRO A 80 -4.93 11.31 10.42
C PRO A 80 -4.09 10.17 11.01
N ILE A 81 -2.79 10.15 10.78
CA ILE A 81 -1.88 9.09 11.24
C ILE A 81 -1.37 9.43 12.63
N ARG A 82 -1.45 8.49 13.56
CA ARG A 82 -0.83 8.59 14.89
C ARG A 82 0.57 8.01 14.91
N SER A 83 0.73 6.86 14.26
CA SER A 83 2.02 6.16 14.17
C SER A 83 2.04 5.21 12.98
N ILE A 84 3.25 4.86 12.55
CA ILE A 84 3.50 3.76 11.61
C ILE A 84 4.39 2.74 12.30
N ARG A 85 4.02 1.47 12.19
CA ARG A 85 4.81 0.35 12.66
C ARG A 85 5.08 -0.61 11.52
N SER A 86 6.22 -1.29 11.57
CA SER A 86 6.57 -2.32 10.59
C SER A 86 6.92 -3.63 11.25
N SER A 87 6.69 -4.72 10.54
CA SER A 87 7.17 -6.05 10.91
C SER A 87 7.47 -6.88 9.67
N GLN A 88 8.58 -7.61 9.70
CA GLN A 88 8.87 -8.61 8.68
C GLN A 88 8.11 -9.89 9.03
N ARG A 89 7.34 -10.40 8.08
CA ARG A 89 6.59 -11.65 8.25
C ARG A 89 7.37 -12.84 7.71
N SER A 90 7.04 -14.04 8.20
CA SER A 90 7.70 -15.29 7.82
C SER A 90 7.52 -15.69 6.35
N ASP A 91 6.53 -15.12 5.67
CA ASP A 91 6.21 -15.33 4.26
C ASP A 91 6.89 -14.32 3.32
N ASN A 92 7.98 -13.70 3.75
CA ASN A 92 8.71 -12.64 3.04
C ASN A 92 7.87 -11.38 2.74
N LYS A 93 6.79 -11.17 3.48
CA LYS A 93 5.98 -9.95 3.40
C LYS A 93 6.47 -8.91 4.42
N LEU A 94 6.57 -7.68 3.99
CA LEU A 94 6.71 -6.53 4.90
C LEU A 94 5.32 -6.04 5.26
N ARG A 95 4.97 -6.11 6.53
CA ARG A 95 3.74 -5.53 7.05
C ARG A 95 3.99 -4.13 7.56
N LEU A 96 3.24 -3.17 7.05
CA LEU A 96 3.13 -1.81 7.58
C LEU A 96 1.76 -1.65 8.24
N VAL A 97 1.76 -1.08 9.44
CA VAL A 97 0.52 -0.76 10.18
C VAL A 97 0.49 0.73 10.44
N LEU A 98 -0.49 1.40 9.84
CA LEU A 98 -0.79 2.80 10.10
C LEU A 98 -1.86 2.85 11.19
N ASP A 99 -1.51 3.33 12.37
CA ASP A 99 -2.46 3.59 13.44
C ASP A 99 -3.13 4.94 13.16
N LEU A 100 -4.45 4.98 13.07
CA LEU A 100 -5.20 6.16 12.65
C LEU A 100 -5.89 6.84 13.85
N ALA A 101 -6.03 8.16 13.78
CA ALA A 101 -6.75 8.94 14.77
C ALA A 101 -8.26 8.74 14.69
N TYR A 102 -8.74 8.40 13.49
CA TYR A 102 -10.15 8.15 13.18
C TYR A 102 -10.25 7.38 11.87
N LYS A 103 -11.41 6.76 11.65
CA LYS A 103 -11.70 6.05 10.39
C LYS A 103 -11.67 7.02 9.22
N THR A 104 -10.83 6.73 8.23
CA THR A 104 -10.63 7.58 7.06
C THR A 104 -10.79 6.79 5.76
N ASN A 105 -11.21 7.47 4.70
CA ASN A 105 -11.13 6.90 3.36
C ASN A 105 -9.66 6.86 2.91
N HIS A 106 -9.29 5.82 2.19
CA HIS A 106 -7.93 5.68 1.72
C HIS A 106 -7.88 5.12 0.29
N LYS A 107 -6.86 5.52 -0.44
CA LYS A 107 -6.51 4.98 -1.75
C LYS A 107 -5.05 4.57 -1.73
N ILE A 108 -4.75 3.34 -2.18
CA ILE A 108 -3.39 2.82 -2.28
C ILE A 108 -3.14 2.42 -3.72
N PHE A 109 -2.01 2.83 -4.27
CA PHE A 109 -1.63 2.53 -5.65
C PHE A 109 -0.11 2.59 -5.83
N THR A 110 0.39 1.98 -6.88
CA THR A 110 1.81 2.02 -7.25
C THR A 110 2.02 2.98 -8.42
N LEU A 111 3.21 3.58 -8.45
CA LEU A 111 3.68 4.40 -9.55
C LEU A 111 4.95 3.79 -10.14
N VAL A 112 4.99 3.74 -11.47
CA VAL A 112 6.18 3.33 -12.21
C VAL A 112 7.26 4.40 -12.17
N PRO A 113 8.53 4.05 -12.43
CA PRO A 113 9.60 5.04 -12.53
C PRO A 113 9.33 6.09 -13.61
N ASN A 114 9.87 7.29 -13.37
CA ASN A 114 9.94 8.37 -14.36
C ASN A 114 11.34 9.00 -14.32
N SER A 115 11.55 10.10 -15.04
CA SER A 115 12.84 10.79 -15.11
C SER A 115 13.41 11.24 -13.76
N SER A 116 12.55 11.46 -12.74
CA SER A 116 12.94 12.02 -11.44
C SER A 116 12.82 11.04 -10.28
N TYR A 117 12.01 9.99 -10.41
CA TYR A 117 11.65 9.09 -9.31
C TYR A 117 11.61 7.64 -9.78
N GLY A 118 12.04 6.71 -8.89
CA GLY A 118 11.90 5.27 -9.05
C GLY A 118 10.48 4.76 -8.85
N HIS A 119 10.37 3.47 -8.58
CA HIS A 119 9.11 2.85 -8.19
C HIS A 119 8.59 3.42 -6.87
N ARG A 120 7.29 3.55 -6.72
CA ARG A 120 6.67 4.12 -5.52
C ARG A 120 5.38 3.41 -5.18
N LEU A 121 5.16 3.18 -3.89
CA LEU A 121 3.86 2.86 -3.34
C LEU A 121 3.29 4.13 -2.69
N VAL A 122 2.09 4.52 -3.05
CA VAL A 122 1.44 5.74 -2.58
C VAL A 122 0.20 5.38 -1.76
N VAL A 123 0.05 6.03 -0.62
CA VAL A 123 -1.12 5.92 0.26
C VAL A 123 -1.70 7.32 0.45
N ASP A 124 -2.90 7.53 -0.06
CA ASP A 124 -3.68 8.75 0.15
C ASP A 124 -4.73 8.50 1.23
N LEU A 125 -4.74 9.32 2.25
CA LEU A 125 -5.69 9.29 3.36
C LEU A 125 -6.51 10.58 3.36
N SER A 126 -7.84 10.49 3.48
CA SER A 126 -8.68 11.67 3.67
C SER A 126 -8.49 12.22 5.08
N ASN A 127 -8.26 13.52 5.21
CA ASN A 127 -8.18 14.21 6.50
C ASN A 127 -9.56 14.49 7.11
N TYR A 128 -10.63 14.23 6.36
CA TYR A 128 -11.99 14.41 6.89
C TYR A 128 -12.41 13.21 7.71
N LYS A 129 -12.77 13.47 8.96
CA LYS A 129 -13.55 12.53 9.76
C LYS A 129 -14.91 12.37 9.06
N LYS A 130 -15.17 11.20 8.47
CA LYS A 130 -16.47 10.92 7.86
C LYS A 130 -17.56 11.13 8.93
N PRO A 131 -18.54 12.04 8.72
CA PRO A 131 -19.66 12.16 9.66
C PRO A 131 -20.36 10.80 9.80
N PRO A 132 -20.86 10.44 10.98
CA PRO A 132 -21.69 9.26 11.09
C PRO A 132 -22.84 9.39 10.09
N VAL A 133 -23.02 8.37 9.25
CA VAL A 133 -24.19 8.29 8.37
C VAL A 133 -25.40 8.23 9.30
N LYS A 134 -26.11 9.35 9.48
CA LYS A 134 -27.46 9.30 10.05
C LYS A 134 -28.28 8.51 9.02
N LEU A 135 -28.58 7.25 9.32
CA LEU A 135 -29.68 6.58 8.65
C LEU A 135 -30.88 7.54 8.83
N ALA A 136 -31.35 8.08 7.72
CA ALA A 136 -32.63 8.77 7.72
C ALA A 136 -33.66 7.72 8.14
N THR A 137 -34.07 7.76 9.41
CA THR A 137 -35.24 7.03 9.90
C THR A 137 -36.37 7.49 9.01
N GLY A 138 -36.92 6.57 8.20
CA GLY A 138 -37.92 6.87 7.21
C GLY A 138 -39.04 7.73 7.78
N ALA A 139 -39.25 8.87 7.14
CA ALA A 139 -40.49 9.58 7.31
C ALA A 139 -41.60 8.65 6.80
N VAL A 140 -42.40 8.15 7.74
CA VAL A 140 -43.65 7.48 7.41
C VAL A 140 -44.54 8.52 6.74
N VAL A 141 -44.66 8.39 5.41
CA VAL A 141 -45.67 9.14 4.66
C VAL A 141 -47.01 8.55 5.02
N GLN A 142 -47.76 9.26 5.88
CA GLN A 142 -49.14 8.97 6.13
C GLN A 142 -49.95 9.21 4.86
N PRO A 143 -50.75 8.23 4.38
CA PRO A 143 -51.64 8.48 3.24
C PRO A 143 -52.76 9.44 3.70
N SER A 144 -52.87 10.58 3.04
CA SER A 144 -54.01 11.49 3.19
C SER A 144 -55.25 10.80 2.67
N GLN A 145 -56.27 10.62 3.54
CA GLN A 145 -57.59 10.17 3.15
C GLN A 145 -58.28 11.27 2.34
N PRO A 146 -58.98 10.92 1.26
CA PRO A 146 -59.81 11.88 0.51
C PRO A 146 -61.14 12.07 1.26
N LYS A 147 -61.60 13.33 1.30
CA LYS A 147 -62.93 13.73 1.76
C LYS A 147 -63.94 13.46 0.68
#